data_6f7ededbc6f34b7bce4d85110ece161d
#
_entry.id   6f7ededbc6f34b7bce4d85110ece161d
#
_cell.length_a   1.000
_cell.length_b   1.000
_cell.length_c   1.000
_cell.angle_alpha   90.00
_cell.angle_beta   90.00
_cell.angle_gamma   90.00
#
_symmetry.space_group_name_H-M   'P 1'
#
loop_
_entity.id
_entity.type
_entity.pdbx_description
1 polymer ?
#
loop_
_entity_poly.entity_id
_entity_poly.type
_entity_poly.pdbx_seq_one_letter_code
_entity_poly.pdbx_strand_id
1 'polypeptide(L)'
;MLTPSATVIFFRDAVRVLAPLLFVFVAFTAQAAPAGLDGRLIVGYQGWFGCPGDDGENKQWQHWFDGPAAPASLTVEILPSLREFKTTDLCDTGLKRRDGSAVYVFSSQNPRVVARHFEWMRAQSIDGVAFQRFVSHTQHADLRKRSDNVLRHVRASAEQTGRVFYVTYDVSGTDEATVVGAIRADWKYLTGEMKITQSAAYLSDRGKPVLQLWGFGFKDHPGTPEAATALIADLKAGTAGLAKATVVGGVPTGWRTLSSDSRSEPGWAAAYRSYDVISPWAVGRFADDQGADRFRRDVIEPDIAETRRLHIGYMPVVFPGFSWRNLMARRGQPDKAILNQIPRRCGDFLWHQVTNAAGSGATALFAAMFDEVDEGTALFPLETGADRSPAGTTMLSLGQDGCQLPDGWYLGIAGKAARLLHERRGPVKR
;
A
#
# COMPACT_ATOMS: atom_id res chain seq x y z
N MET A 1 -23.71 -103.72 -7.29
CA MET A 1 -23.64 -103.64 -5.90
C MET A 1 -22.61 -102.62 -5.49
N LEU A 2 -22.84 -101.42 -5.53
CA LEU A 2 -22.09 -100.34 -4.90
C LEU A 2 -22.77 -99.02 -5.33
N THR A 3 -23.41 -98.38 -4.41
CA THR A 3 -24.11 -97.10 -4.57
C THR A 3 -23.08 -95.97 -4.51
N PRO A 4 -23.17 -94.95 -5.36
CA PRO A 4 -22.34 -93.75 -5.18
C PRO A 4 -23.06 -92.68 -4.33
N SER A 5 -22.35 -92.15 -3.36
CA SER A 5 -22.74 -91.00 -2.55
C SER A 5 -22.75 -89.70 -3.34
N ALA A 6 -23.82 -88.92 -3.18
CA ALA A 6 -23.93 -87.58 -3.71
C ALA A 6 -23.39 -86.54 -2.79
N THR A 7 -22.39 -85.74 -3.25
CA THR A 7 -21.83 -84.59 -2.53
C THR A 7 -22.58 -83.34 -2.90
N VAL A 8 -23.23 -82.72 -1.92
CA VAL A 8 -23.95 -81.43 -2.07
C VAL A 8 -22.93 -80.26 -1.87
N ILE A 9 -22.74 -79.44 -2.90
CA ILE A 9 -21.95 -78.24 -2.84
C ILE A 9 -22.85 -77.04 -2.52
N PHE A 10 -22.67 -76.41 -1.39
CA PHE A 10 -23.35 -75.17 -1.06
C PHE A 10 -22.56 -73.99 -1.70
N PHE A 11 -23.22 -73.26 -2.62
CA PHE A 11 -22.78 -71.96 -3.08
C PHE A 11 -23.21 -70.91 -2.06
N ARG A 12 -22.23 -70.19 -1.47
CA ARG A 12 -22.45 -68.97 -0.68
C ARG A 12 -22.42 -67.78 -1.60
N ASP A 13 -23.57 -67.18 -1.83
CA ASP A 13 -23.72 -65.89 -2.53
C ASP A 13 -23.17 -64.78 -1.62
N ALA A 14 -22.04 -64.16 -2.05
CA ALA A 14 -21.52 -62.95 -1.44
C ALA A 14 -22.16 -61.74 -2.09
N VAL A 15 -23.16 -61.15 -1.44
CA VAL A 15 -23.76 -59.88 -1.85
C VAL A 15 -22.73 -58.76 -1.51
N ARG A 16 -22.10 -58.20 -2.56
CA ARG A 16 -21.27 -56.99 -2.43
C ARG A 16 -22.20 -55.78 -2.40
N VAL A 17 -22.36 -55.18 -1.20
CA VAL A 17 -23.00 -53.87 -1.05
C VAL A 17 -22.00 -52.81 -1.47
N LEU A 18 -22.16 -52.21 -2.64
CA LEU A 18 -21.48 -50.99 -3.06
C LEU A 18 -22.17 -49.80 -2.37
N ALA A 19 -21.48 -49.23 -1.34
CA ALA A 19 -21.88 -47.94 -0.77
C ALA A 19 -21.46 -46.82 -1.72
N PRO A 20 -22.37 -45.94 -2.18
CA PRO A 20 -21.95 -44.77 -2.96
C PRO A 20 -21.27 -43.76 -2.05
N LEU A 21 -19.97 -43.48 -2.29
CA LEU A 21 -19.27 -42.36 -1.72
C LEU A 21 -19.84 -41.06 -2.32
N LEU A 22 -20.69 -40.39 -1.54
CA LEU A 22 -21.17 -39.06 -1.88
C LEU A 22 -20.00 -38.07 -1.65
N PHE A 23 -19.29 -37.65 -2.69
CA PHE A 23 -18.39 -36.50 -2.67
C PHE A 23 -19.23 -35.24 -2.57
N VAL A 24 -19.35 -34.69 -1.36
CA VAL A 24 -19.88 -33.33 -1.17
C VAL A 24 -18.82 -32.36 -1.67
N PHE A 25 -18.93 -31.86 -2.88
CA PHE A 25 -18.21 -30.70 -3.36
C PHE A 25 -18.74 -29.48 -2.60
N VAL A 26 -18.03 -29.06 -1.53
CA VAL A 26 -18.24 -27.75 -0.96
C VAL A 26 -17.66 -26.74 -1.96
N ALA A 27 -18.50 -26.23 -2.85
CA ALA A 27 -18.16 -25.09 -3.68
C ALA A 27 -17.97 -23.89 -2.74
N PHE A 28 -16.73 -23.55 -2.45
CA PHE A 28 -16.40 -22.24 -1.91
C PHE A 28 -16.76 -21.21 -2.99
N THR A 29 -17.94 -20.64 -2.90
CA THR A 29 -18.26 -19.43 -3.65
C THR A 29 -17.34 -18.35 -3.13
N ALA A 30 -16.27 -18.05 -3.88
CA ALA A 30 -15.49 -16.84 -3.66
C ALA A 30 -16.47 -15.67 -3.74
N GLN A 31 -16.82 -15.10 -2.60
CA GLN A 31 -17.70 -13.94 -2.54
C GLN A 31 -16.92 -12.80 -3.19
N ALA A 32 -17.39 -12.36 -4.37
CA ALA A 32 -16.77 -11.23 -5.07
C ALA A 32 -16.64 -10.08 -4.06
N ALA A 33 -15.41 -9.59 -3.87
CA ALA A 33 -15.17 -8.45 -3.00
C ALA A 33 -16.09 -7.30 -3.45
N PRO A 34 -16.74 -6.59 -2.52
CA PRO A 34 -17.67 -5.52 -2.89
C PRO A 34 -16.97 -4.53 -3.79
N ALA A 35 -17.61 -4.17 -4.92
CA ALA A 35 -17.06 -3.19 -5.87
C ALA A 35 -16.96 -1.81 -5.23
N GLY A 36 -15.87 -1.08 -5.51
CA GLY A 36 -15.67 0.31 -5.13
C GLY A 36 -14.71 0.56 -3.98
N LEU A 37 -14.40 1.83 -3.78
CA LEU A 37 -13.54 2.35 -2.71
C LEU A 37 -14.26 2.44 -1.36
N ASP A 38 -15.57 2.68 -1.37
CA ASP A 38 -16.37 2.82 -0.16
C ASP A 38 -16.27 1.59 0.76
N GLY A 39 -16.12 1.83 2.05
CA GLY A 39 -15.96 0.82 3.08
C GLY A 39 -14.57 0.18 3.09
N ARG A 40 -13.55 0.77 2.46
CA ARG A 40 -12.22 0.19 2.40
C ARG A 40 -11.15 1.01 3.10
N LEU A 41 -10.21 0.28 3.71
CA LEU A 41 -8.89 0.78 4.05
C LEU A 41 -7.90 0.33 2.97
N ILE A 42 -7.37 1.28 2.24
CA ILE A 42 -6.27 1.06 1.29
C ILE A 42 -4.98 1.53 1.93
N VAL A 43 -3.93 0.73 1.85
CA VAL A 43 -2.59 1.14 2.31
C VAL A 43 -1.70 1.48 1.13
N GLY A 44 -0.90 2.53 1.25
CA GLY A 44 0.13 2.82 0.26
C GLY A 44 1.21 1.74 0.30
N TYR A 45 1.71 1.32 -0.86
CA TYR A 45 2.72 0.27 -1.00
C TYR A 45 3.82 0.73 -1.95
N GLN A 46 5.01 0.94 -1.41
CA GLN A 46 6.16 1.43 -2.18
C GLN A 46 6.79 0.33 -3.03
N GLY A 47 7.09 -0.82 -2.42
CA GLY A 47 7.68 -1.95 -3.12
C GLY A 47 9.05 -1.65 -3.75
N TRP A 48 9.80 -0.71 -3.20
CA TRP A 48 11.05 -0.18 -3.81
C TRP A 48 12.33 -0.70 -3.18
N PHE A 49 12.25 -1.46 -2.08
CA PHE A 49 13.41 -1.99 -1.39
C PHE A 49 14.09 -3.09 -2.21
N GLY A 50 15.42 -3.01 -2.33
CA GLY A 50 16.19 -3.97 -3.11
C GLY A 50 17.59 -4.23 -2.55
N CYS A 51 18.12 -5.38 -2.89
CA CYS A 51 19.43 -5.86 -2.48
C CYS A 51 20.34 -6.11 -3.68
N PRO A 52 21.67 -5.98 -3.56
CA PRO A 52 22.57 -6.44 -4.61
C PRO A 52 22.36 -7.91 -4.93
N GLY A 53 22.16 -8.23 -6.21
CA GLY A 53 21.99 -9.61 -6.68
C GLY A 53 20.62 -10.22 -6.44
N ASP A 54 19.60 -9.43 -6.09
CA ASP A 54 18.21 -9.89 -5.97
C ASP A 54 17.56 -10.20 -7.34
N ASP A 55 16.34 -10.74 -7.32
CA ASP A 55 15.57 -11.11 -8.54
C ASP A 55 15.28 -9.91 -9.48
N GLY A 56 15.50 -8.67 -9.01
CA GLY A 56 15.45 -7.44 -9.81
C GLY A 56 16.75 -7.10 -10.51
N GLU A 57 17.77 -7.97 -10.40
CA GLU A 57 19.12 -7.74 -10.94
C GLU A 57 19.76 -6.44 -10.42
N ASN A 58 19.43 -6.06 -9.17
CA ASN A 58 20.02 -4.88 -8.54
C ASN A 58 21.55 -5.07 -8.39
N LYS A 59 22.31 -4.08 -8.80
CA LYS A 59 23.76 -4.05 -8.57
C LYS A 59 24.13 -3.38 -7.24
N GLN A 60 23.19 -2.64 -6.68
CA GLN A 60 23.35 -1.84 -5.47
C GLN A 60 22.11 -1.96 -4.59
N TRP A 61 22.24 -1.58 -3.34
CA TRP A 61 21.13 -1.42 -2.42
C TRP A 61 20.14 -0.38 -2.94
N GLN A 62 18.87 -0.64 -2.75
CA GLN A 62 17.79 0.28 -3.08
C GLN A 62 17.03 0.60 -1.79
N HIS A 63 16.94 1.85 -1.44
CA HIS A 63 16.23 2.39 -0.26
C HIS A 63 16.72 1.90 1.12
N TRP A 64 17.54 0.88 1.22
CA TRP A 64 18.15 0.46 2.48
C TRP A 64 19.38 1.28 2.84
N PHE A 65 20.25 1.51 1.86
CA PHE A 65 21.53 2.20 2.00
C PHE A 65 21.79 3.09 0.80
N ASP A 66 22.42 4.22 1.06
CA ASP A 66 23.00 5.08 0.02
C ASP A 66 24.46 4.67 -0.22
N GLY A 67 24.68 3.77 -1.17
CA GLY A 67 25.97 3.13 -1.48
C GLY A 67 26.16 1.78 -0.77
N PRO A 68 27.42 1.38 -0.48
CA PRO A 68 27.73 0.15 0.24
C PRO A 68 27.10 0.11 1.63
N ALA A 69 26.67 -1.07 2.09
CA ALA A 69 26.06 -1.22 3.40
C ALA A 69 27.04 -0.87 4.52
N ALA A 70 26.74 0.16 5.27
CA ALA A 70 27.48 0.63 6.44
C ALA A 70 26.51 1.35 7.39
N PRO A 71 26.83 1.43 8.70
CA PRO A 71 26.00 2.22 9.63
C PRO A 71 25.78 3.67 9.18
N ALA A 72 26.77 4.30 8.55
CA ALA A 72 26.71 5.69 8.07
C ALA A 72 25.94 5.85 6.74
N SER A 73 25.70 4.79 5.98
CA SER A 73 24.97 4.84 4.71
C SER A 73 23.50 4.40 4.82
N LEU A 74 23.08 3.98 6.02
CA LEU A 74 21.70 3.57 6.27
C LEU A 74 20.74 4.75 6.05
N THR A 75 19.66 4.52 5.29
CA THR A 75 18.65 5.54 4.96
C THR A 75 17.35 5.38 5.70
N VAL A 76 17.09 4.19 6.25
CA VAL A 76 15.82 3.87 6.90
C VAL A 76 15.79 4.29 8.37
N GLU A 77 14.59 4.59 8.85
CA GLU A 77 14.35 5.07 10.22
C GLU A 77 14.06 3.95 11.21
N ILE A 78 13.39 2.88 10.76
CA ILE A 78 13.00 1.73 11.58
C ILE A 78 13.18 0.45 10.79
N LEU A 79 13.56 -0.64 11.45
CA LEU A 79 13.70 -1.94 10.78
C LEU A 79 12.40 -2.76 10.83
N PRO A 80 12.11 -3.52 9.77
CA PRO A 80 11.03 -4.50 9.80
C PRO A 80 11.36 -5.66 10.75
N SER A 81 10.35 -6.22 11.41
CA SER A 81 10.45 -7.53 12.05
C SER A 81 10.45 -8.61 10.98
N LEU A 82 11.52 -9.39 10.94
CA LEU A 82 11.72 -10.43 9.92
C LEU A 82 11.48 -11.85 10.45
N ARG A 83 10.81 -12.00 11.60
CA ARG A 83 10.61 -13.27 12.30
C ARG A 83 9.84 -14.31 11.49
N GLU A 84 8.94 -13.87 10.62
CA GLU A 84 8.13 -14.75 9.79
C GLU A 84 8.76 -15.08 8.42
N PHE A 85 9.99 -14.63 8.18
CA PHE A 85 10.73 -14.92 6.95
C PHE A 85 11.80 -15.98 7.18
N LYS A 86 12.06 -16.81 6.18
CA LYS A 86 13.25 -17.67 6.16
C LYS A 86 14.47 -16.81 5.82
N THR A 87 15.62 -17.11 6.43
CA THR A 87 16.87 -16.40 6.14
C THR A 87 17.23 -16.44 4.65
N THR A 88 16.87 -17.52 3.95
CA THR A 88 17.05 -17.65 2.49
C THR A 88 16.21 -16.70 1.64
N ASP A 89 15.22 -16.05 2.23
CA ASP A 89 14.36 -15.05 1.57
C ASP A 89 14.84 -13.63 1.82
N LEU A 90 15.90 -13.47 2.62
CA LEU A 90 16.42 -12.20 3.10
C LEU A 90 17.82 -11.92 2.56
N CYS A 91 18.21 -10.67 2.61
CA CYS A 91 19.54 -10.19 2.24
C CYS A 91 20.39 -9.96 3.49
N ASP A 92 21.57 -10.54 3.52
CA ASP A 92 22.56 -10.22 4.55
C ASP A 92 23.20 -8.87 4.25
N THR A 93 23.11 -7.94 5.18
CA THR A 93 23.71 -6.61 5.04
C THR A 93 25.21 -6.59 5.34
N GLY A 94 25.74 -7.66 5.95
CA GLY A 94 27.09 -7.71 6.54
C GLY A 94 27.22 -6.93 7.85
N LEU A 95 26.20 -6.18 8.27
CA LEU A 95 26.20 -5.48 9.55
C LEU A 95 25.89 -6.41 10.71
N LYS A 96 26.28 -5.99 11.91
CA LYS A 96 26.01 -6.69 13.15
C LYS A 96 25.22 -5.82 14.12
N ARG A 97 24.34 -6.45 14.90
CA ARG A 97 23.76 -5.86 16.11
C ARG A 97 24.78 -5.78 17.23
N ARG A 98 24.43 -5.12 18.33
CA ARG A 98 25.33 -5.03 19.53
C ARG A 98 25.63 -6.38 20.17
N ASP A 99 24.74 -7.36 20.04
CA ASP A 99 24.92 -8.74 20.51
C ASP A 99 25.73 -9.62 19.54
N GLY A 100 26.24 -9.06 18.45
CA GLY A 100 27.00 -9.76 17.41
C GLY A 100 26.15 -10.49 16.36
N SER A 101 24.82 -10.55 16.52
CA SER A 101 23.94 -11.17 15.53
C SER A 101 23.90 -10.41 14.21
N ALA A 102 23.69 -11.12 13.10
CA ALA A 102 23.64 -10.53 11.77
C ALA A 102 22.37 -9.69 11.59
N VAL A 103 22.48 -8.62 10.78
CA VAL A 103 21.35 -7.78 10.35
C VAL A 103 20.95 -8.18 8.95
N TYR A 104 19.70 -8.56 8.80
CA TYR A 104 19.08 -8.88 7.51
C TYR A 104 18.05 -7.81 7.15
N VAL A 105 17.81 -7.67 5.85
CA VAL A 105 16.71 -6.87 5.27
C VAL A 105 16.04 -7.68 4.15
N PHE A 106 14.93 -7.22 3.63
CA PHE A 106 14.26 -7.89 2.53
C PHE A 106 14.48 -7.18 1.19
N SER A 107 14.17 -7.89 0.10
CA SER A 107 13.97 -7.27 -1.22
C SER A 107 12.50 -7.39 -1.63
N SER A 108 11.91 -6.29 -2.09
CA SER A 108 10.58 -6.28 -2.72
C SER A 108 10.55 -7.05 -4.06
N GLN A 109 11.73 -7.35 -4.64
CA GLN A 109 11.85 -8.19 -5.83
C GLN A 109 11.61 -9.68 -5.52
N ASN A 110 11.67 -10.10 -4.24
CA ASN A 110 11.38 -11.47 -3.85
C ASN A 110 9.86 -11.68 -3.73
N PRO A 111 9.25 -12.55 -4.57
CA PRO A 111 7.81 -12.78 -4.55
C PRO A 111 7.29 -13.32 -3.22
N ARG A 112 8.12 -14.06 -2.45
CA ARG A 112 7.74 -14.58 -1.13
C ARG A 112 7.60 -13.48 -0.08
N VAL A 113 8.38 -12.40 -0.21
CA VAL A 113 8.27 -11.21 0.65
C VAL A 113 6.94 -10.51 0.39
N VAL A 114 6.62 -10.23 -0.88
CA VAL A 114 5.36 -9.59 -1.26
C VAL A 114 4.16 -10.46 -0.85
N ALA A 115 4.23 -11.78 -1.08
CA ALA A 115 3.18 -12.71 -0.67
C ALA A 115 2.93 -12.65 0.85
N ARG A 116 4.00 -12.62 1.68
CA ARG A 116 3.89 -12.49 3.14
C ARG A 116 3.21 -11.17 3.54
N HIS A 117 3.53 -10.06 2.89
CA HIS A 117 2.88 -8.78 3.12
C HIS A 117 1.35 -8.87 2.88
N PHE A 118 0.93 -9.52 1.81
CA PHE A 118 -0.49 -9.72 1.50
C PHE A 118 -1.19 -10.71 2.44
N GLU A 119 -0.49 -11.73 2.94
CA GLU A 119 -1.00 -12.62 3.99
C GLU A 119 -1.26 -11.86 5.29
N TRP A 120 -0.36 -10.95 5.70
CA TRP A 120 -0.57 -10.06 6.84
C TRP A 120 -1.81 -9.15 6.64
N MET A 121 -1.94 -8.54 5.46
CA MET A 121 -3.12 -7.73 5.14
C MET A 121 -4.41 -8.56 5.23
N ARG A 122 -4.40 -9.79 4.70
CA ARG A 122 -5.54 -10.71 4.79
C ARG A 122 -5.88 -11.04 6.23
N ALA A 123 -4.89 -11.40 7.04
CA ALA A 123 -5.08 -11.77 8.45
C ALA A 123 -5.67 -10.61 9.27
N GLN A 124 -5.37 -9.37 8.91
CA GLN A 124 -5.86 -8.17 9.59
C GLN A 124 -7.06 -7.50 8.90
N SER A 125 -7.65 -8.12 7.88
CA SER A 125 -8.80 -7.57 7.15
C SER A 125 -8.52 -6.27 6.40
N ILE A 126 -7.26 -5.89 6.17
CA ILE A 126 -6.87 -4.76 5.34
C ILE A 126 -7.27 -5.08 3.89
N ASP A 127 -7.92 -4.15 3.21
CA ASP A 127 -8.56 -4.43 1.92
C ASP A 127 -7.58 -4.62 0.78
N GLY A 128 -6.51 -3.83 0.73
CA GLY A 128 -5.51 -3.93 -0.31
C GLY A 128 -4.61 -2.71 -0.40
N VAL A 129 -3.92 -2.58 -1.54
CA VAL A 129 -2.84 -1.61 -1.72
C VAL A 129 -3.08 -0.64 -2.88
N ALA A 130 -2.57 0.59 -2.71
CA ALA A 130 -2.23 1.51 -3.77
C ALA A 130 -0.74 1.33 -4.08
N PHE A 131 -0.42 0.63 -5.16
CA PHE A 131 0.95 0.38 -5.57
C PHE A 131 1.56 1.63 -6.18
N GLN A 132 2.58 2.18 -5.53
CA GLN A 132 3.22 3.41 -5.96
C GLN A 132 4.16 3.16 -7.13
N ARG A 133 4.04 4.00 -8.16
CA ARG A 133 4.83 3.95 -9.38
C ARG A 133 5.32 5.34 -9.72
N PHE A 134 6.60 5.59 -9.47
CA PHE A 134 7.22 6.88 -9.80
C PHE A 134 7.26 7.08 -11.30
N VAL A 135 6.70 8.20 -11.79
CA VAL A 135 6.67 8.52 -13.22
C VAL A 135 8.07 8.67 -13.77
N SER A 136 9.00 9.25 -13.00
CA SER A 136 10.42 9.35 -13.37
C SER A 136 11.04 7.96 -13.63
N HIS A 137 10.69 6.94 -12.86
CA HIS A 137 11.19 5.57 -13.03
C HIS A 137 10.68 4.90 -14.30
N THR A 138 9.48 5.27 -14.78
CA THR A 138 8.90 4.66 -16.00
C THR A 138 9.69 5.02 -17.28
N GLN A 139 10.48 6.09 -17.22
CA GLN A 139 11.30 6.58 -18.32
C GLN A 139 12.68 5.90 -18.40
N HIS A 140 13.04 5.09 -17.39
CA HIS A 140 14.30 4.35 -17.31
C HIS A 140 14.04 2.84 -17.36
N ALA A 141 14.59 2.15 -18.35
CA ALA A 141 14.28 0.75 -18.62
C ALA A 141 14.48 -0.16 -17.40
N ASP A 142 15.60 -0.01 -16.68
CA ASP A 142 15.92 -0.84 -15.52
C ASP A 142 14.98 -0.56 -14.34
N LEU A 143 14.69 0.71 -14.05
CA LEU A 143 13.79 1.09 -12.96
C LEU A 143 12.35 0.66 -13.25
N ARG A 144 11.92 0.82 -14.53
CA ARG A 144 10.61 0.32 -14.96
C ARG A 144 10.52 -1.20 -14.83
N LYS A 145 11.55 -1.96 -15.30
CA LYS A 145 11.61 -3.43 -15.17
C LYS A 145 11.43 -3.87 -13.71
N ARG A 146 12.12 -3.21 -12.76
CA ARG A 146 12.00 -3.51 -11.32
C ARG A 146 10.60 -3.23 -10.80
N SER A 147 10.03 -2.08 -11.11
CA SER A 147 8.66 -1.74 -10.73
C SER A 147 7.65 -2.72 -11.33
N ASP A 148 7.83 -3.13 -12.58
CA ASP A 148 6.99 -4.13 -13.25
C ASP A 148 7.07 -5.51 -12.57
N ASN A 149 8.26 -5.94 -12.12
CA ASN A 149 8.42 -7.19 -11.38
C ASN A 149 7.62 -7.15 -10.07
N VAL A 150 7.78 -6.10 -9.28
CA VAL A 150 7.03 -5.98 -8.03
C VAL A 150 5.53 -5.90 -8.28
N LEU A 151 5.09 -5.18 -9.31
CA LEU A 151 3.67 -5.12 -9.67
C LEU A 151 3.09 -6.50 -10.05
N ARG A 152 3.89 -7.37 -10.71
CA ARG A 152 3.48 -8.77 -10.97
C ARG A 152 3.33 -9.56 -9.67
N HIS A 153 4.23 -9.36 -8.70
CA HIS A 153 4.14 -10.00 -7.38
C HIS A 153 2.94 -9.49 -6.58
N VAL A 154 2.68 -8.18 -6.60
CA VAL A 154 1.49 -7.56 -6.00
C VAL A 154 0.22 -8.15 -6.60
N ARG A 155 0.12 -8.22 -7.93
CA ARG A 155 -1.02 -8.84 -8.60
C ARG A 155 -1.25 -10.28 -8.16
N ALA A 156 -0.20 -11.11 -8.24
CA ALA A 156 -0.31 -12.53 -7.88
C ALA A 156 -0.70 -12.71 -6.40
N SER A 157 -0.11 -11.93 -5.50
CA SER A 157 -0.41 -11.99 -4.06
C SER A 157 -1.82 -11.50 -3.75
N ALA A 158 -2.28 -10.44 -4.43
CA ALA A 158 -3.64 -9.94 -4.29
C ALA A 158 -4.68 -10.98 -4.74
N GLU A 159 -4.46 -11.62 -5.91
CA GLU A 159 -5.30 -12.70 -6.43
C GLU A 159 -5.38 -13.89 -5.45
N GLN A 160 -4.23 -14.31 -4.88
CA GLN A 160 -4.17 -15.44 -3.94
C GLN A 160 -4.86 -15.15 -2.60
N THR A 161 -4.77 -13.92 -2.11
CA THR A 161 -5.28 -13.55 -0.78
C THR A 161 -6.68 -12.94 -0.80
N GLY A 162 -7.23 -12.66 -1.98
CA GLY A 162 -8.49 -11.94 -2.15
C GLY A 162 -8.41 -10.48 -1.70
N ARG A 163 -7.20 -9.90 -1.71
CA ARG A 163 -6.99 -8.46 -1.50
C ARG A 163 -7.07 -7.75 -2.83
N VAL A 164 -7.28 -6.44 -2.78
CA VAL A 164 -7.32 -5.63 -4.01
C VAL A 164 -6.02 -4.84 -4.19
N PHE A 165 -5.75 -4.39 -5.41
CA PHE A 165 -4.69 -3.45 -5.69
C PHE A 165 -5.10 -2.48 -6.81
N TYR A 166 -4.48 -1.31 -6.82
CA TYR A 166 -4.50 -0.39 -7.95
C TYR A 166 -3.17 0.36 -8.04
N VAL A 167 -2.93 1.04 -9.15
CA VAL A 167 -1.71 1.80 -9.39
C VAL A 167 -1.90 3.25 -8.96
N THR A 168 -0.86 3.80 -8.29
CA THR A 168 -0.71 5.21 -7.96
C THR A 168 0.50 5.75 -8.71
N TYR A 169 0.30 6.69 -9.63
CA TYR A 169 1.41 7.44 -10.21
C TYR A 169 1.85 8.56 -9.28
N ASP A 170 3.13 8.58 -8.95
CA ASP A 170 3.79 9.66 -8.24
C ASP A 170 4.59 10.50 -9.24
N VAL A 171 4.26 11.79 -9.34
CA VAL A 171 4.91 12.69 -10.30
C VAL A 171 6.21 13.30 -9.80
N SER A 172 6.60 13.03 -8.54
CA SER A 172 7.83 13.57 -7.94
C SER A 172 9.06 13.25 -8.79
N GLY A 173 9.97 14.22 -8.91
CA GLY A 173 11.24 14.06 -9.62
C GLY A 173 11.10 13.82 -11.14
N THR A 174 9.93 14.11 -11.71
CA THR A 174 9.72 14.06 -13.16
C THR A 174 9.74 15.48 -13.72
N ASP A 175 10.22 15.64 -14.98
CA ASP A 175 10.17 16.93 -15.65
C ASP A 175 8.74 17.31 -16.04
N GLU A 176 8.39 18.60 -15.87
CA GLU A 176 7.07 19.14 -16.23
C GLU A 176 6.68 18.86 -17.70
N ALA A 177 7.62 18.98 -18.61
CA ALA A 177 7.38 18.75 -20.03
C ALA A 177 7.03 17.31 -20.39
N THR A 178 7.47 16.31 -19.59
CA THR A 178 7.35 14.88 -19.91
C THR A 178 6.33 14.15 -19.06
N VAL A 179 5.96 14.66 -17.89
CA VAL A 179 5.17 13.95 -16.87
C VAL A 179 3.87 13.37 -17.42
N VAL A 180 3.07 14.16 -18.11
CA VAL A 180 1.76 13.72 -18.66
C VAL A 180 1.95 12.68 -19.78
N GLY A 181 2.95 12.91 -20.67
CA GLY A 181 3.29 11.95 -21.72
C GLY A 181 3.73 10.60 -21.18
N ALA A 182 4.57 10.61 -20.15
CA ALA A 182 5.04 9.41 -19.47
C ALA A 182 3.90 8.62 -18.82
N ILE A 183 2.99 9.29 -18.08
CA ILE A 183 1.80 8.64 -17.51
C ILE A 183 0.92 8.00 -18.60
N ARG A 184 0.67 8.71 -19.71
CA ARG A 184 -0.13 8.19 -20.83
C ARG A 184 0.50 6.95 -21.43
N ALA A 185 1.80 6.98 -21.70
CA ALA A 185 2.55 5.87 -22.26
C ALA A 185 2.54 4.65 -21.34
N ASP A 186 2.83 4.87 -20.06
CA ASP A 186 2.89 3.79 -19.08
C ASP A 186 1.48 3.20 -18.77
N TRP A 187 0.42 4.00 -18.70
CA TRP A 187 -0.93 3.47 -18.53
C TRP A 187 -1.38 2.62 -19.72
N LYS A 188 -1.04 3.01 -20.94
CA LYS A 188 -1.25 2.17 -22.15
C LYS A 188 -0.52 0.85 -22.05
N TYR A 189 0.75 0.87 -21.62
CA TYR A 189 1.57 -0.31 -21.41
C TYR A 189 0.98 -1.23 -20.34
N LEU A 190 0.65 -0.70 -19.18
CA LEU A 190 0.07 -1.47 -18.07
C LEU A 190 -1.26 -2.13 -18.43
N THR A 191 -2.13 -1.41 -19.15
CA THR A 191 -3.45 -1.92 -19.51
C THR A 191 -3.46 -2.79 -20.77
N GLY A 192 -2.61 -2.49 -21.75
CA GLY A 192 -2.54 -3.19 -23.02
C GLY A 192 -1.62 -4.41 -23.02
N GLU A 193 -0.38 -4.23 -22.55
CA GLU A 193 0.66 -5.28 -22.58
C GLU A 193 0.64 -6.11 -21.28
N MET A 194 0.76 -5.47 -20.12
CA MET A 194 0.72 -6.17 -18.83
C MET A 194 -0.69 -6.63 -18.45
N LYS A 195 -1.72 -6.03 -19.02
CA LYS A 195 -3.14 -6.36 -18.81
C LYS A 195 -3.50 -6.41 -17.32
N ILE A 196 -2.95 -5.48 -16.54
CA ILE A 196 -3.11 -5.48 -15.07
C ILE A 196 -4.57 -5.31 -14.64
N THR A 197 -5.34 -4.50 -15.37
CA THR A 197 -6.75 -4.24 -15.10
C THR A 197 -7.69 -5.41 -15.45
N GLN A 198 -7.18 -6.46 -16.09
CA GLN A 198 -7.92 -7.72 -16.32
C GLN A 198 -7.85 -8.66 -15.11
N SER A 199 -7.00 -8.36 -14.12
CA SER A 199 -6.98 -9.10 -12.87
C SER A 199 -8.29 -8.89 -12.09
N ALA A 200 -8.88 -9.98 -11.59
CA ALA A 200 -10.05 -9.89 -10.71
C ALA A 200 -9.74 -9.18 -9.38
N ALA A 201 -8.47 -9.08 -9.00
CA ALA A 201 -7.99 -8.36 -7.83
C ALA A 201 -7.73 -6.87 -8.10
N TYR A 202 -7.72 -6.41 -9.37
CA TYR A 202 -7.58 -5.00 -9.65
C TYR A 202 -8.83 -4.24 -9.17
N LEU A 203 -8.63 -3.24 -8.29
CA LEU A 203 -9.77 -2.51 -7.73
C LEU A 203 -10.52 -1.77 -8.83
N SER A 204 -11.82 -2.01 -8.91
CA SER A 204 -12.70 -1.20 -9.74
C SER A 204 -13.68 -0.41 -8.87
N ASP A 205 -14.00 0.79 -9.31
CA ASP A 205 -14.99 1.67 -8.72
C ASP A 205 -15.90 2.22 -9.81
N ARG A 206 -17.21 2.23 -9.57
CA ARG A 206 -18.21 2.69 -10.57
C ARG A 206 -18.03 1.99 -11.94
N GLY A 207 -17.65 0.71 -11.92
CA GLY A 207 -17.46 -0.11 -13.13
C GLY A 207 -16.19 0.20 -13.94
N LYS A 208 -15.26 0.97 -13.41
CA LYS A 208 -13.98 1.32 -14.04
C LYS A 208 -12.81 0.96 -13.11
N PRO A 209 -11.65 0.54 -13.65
CA PRO A 209 -10.44 0.36 -12.84
C PRO A 209 -10.05 1.66 -12.15
N VAL A 210 -9.60 1.57 -10.91
CA VAL A 210 -9.12 2.72 -10.14
C VAL A 210 -7.69 3.06 -10.56
N LEU A 211 -7.40 4.33 -10.74
CA LEU A 211 -6.06 4.87 -10.96
C LEU A 211 -5.89 6.11 -10.09
N GLN A 212 -4.81 6.20 -9.34
CA GLN A 212 -4.48 7.39 -8.57
C GLN A 212 -3.38 8.19 -9.25
N LEU A 213 -3.54 9.51 -9.28
CA LEU A 213 -2.50 10.48 -9.65
C LEU A 213 -2.14 11.27 -8.40
N TRP A 214 -0.93 11.07 -7.90
CA TRP A 214 -0.44 11.76 -6.72
C TRP A 214 0.62 12.78 -7.10
N GLY A 215 0.51 13.99 -6.54
CA GLY A 215 1.56 14.98 -6.63
C GLY A 215 1.21 16.21 -7.48
N PHE A 216 0.22 16.14 -8.38
CA PHE A 216 -0.18 17.30 -9.16
C PHE A 216 -0.71 18.44 -8.27
N GLY A 217 -0.18 19.65 -8.52
CA GLY A 217 -0.56 20.87 -7.81
C GLY A 217 0.07 21.11 -6.47
N PHE A 218 1.00 20.24 -6.00
CA PHE A 218 1.90 20.59 -4.91
C PHE A 218 2.93 21.63 -5.37
N LYS A 219 3.38 22.51 -4.48
CA LYS A 219 4.26 23.64 -4.80
C LYS A 219 5.53 23.23 -5.53
N ASP A 220 6.13 22.11 -5.12
CA ASP A 220 7.43 21.65 -5.60
C ASP A 220 7.33 20.44 -6.58
N HIS A 221 6.13 20.25 -7.19
CA HIS A 221 5.88 19.13 -8.09
C HIS A 221 5.55 19.62 -9.51
N PRO A 222 5.85 18.79 -10.54
CA PRO A 222 5.64 19.16 -11.94
C PRO A 222 4.17 19.13 -12.35
N GLY A 223 3.89 19.72 -13.49
CA GLY A 223 2.60 19.73 -14.17
C GLY A 223 1.90 21.07 -14.08
N THR A 224 1.12 21.37 -15.13
CA THR A 224 0.23 22.54 -15.18
C THR A 224 -1.21 22.12 -14.95
N PRO A 225 -2.09 23.03 -14.49
CA PRO A 225 -3.49 22.70 -14.27
C PRO A 225 -4.21 22.29 -15.56
N GLU A 226 -3.85 22.85 -16.72
CA GLU A 226 -4.41 22.50 -18.02
C GLU A 226 -4.03 21.08 -18.42
N ALA A 227 -2.74 20.73 -18.31
CA ALA A 227 -2.23 19.41 -18.65
C ALA A 227 -2.79 18.32 -17.72
N ALA A 228 -2.89 18.59 -16.41
CA ALA A 228 -3.51 17.70 -15.45
C ALA A 228 -5.00 17.49 -15.74
N THR A 229 -5.76 18.57 -16.00
CA THR A 229 -7.19 18.50 -16.33
C THR A 229 -7.42 17.69 -17.61
N ALA A 230 -6.61 17.91 -18.66
CA ALA A 230 -6.72 17.15 -19.91
C ALA A 230 -6.42 15.66 -19.71
N LEU A 231 -5.39 15.33 -18.93
CA LEU A 231 -5.07 13.93 -18.60
C LEU A 231 -6.22 13.25 -17.84
N ILE A 232 -6.75 13.90 -16.81
CA ILE A 232 -7.88 13.37 -16.02
C ILE A 232 -9.12 13.16 -16.91
N ALA A 233 -9.44 14.11 -17.78
CA ALA A 233 -10.56 13.99 -18.71
C ALA A 233 -10.40 12.79 -19.66
N ASP A 234 -9.21 12.61 -20.24
CA ASP A 234 -8.93 11.49 -21.14
C ASP A 234 -9.01 10.14 -20.43
N LEU A 235 -8.47 10.03 -19.21
CA LEU A 235 -8.55 8.81 -18.40
C LEU A 235 -10.01 8.47 -18.04
N LYS A 236 -10.81 9.46 -17.67
CA LYS A 236 -12.23 9.26 -17.33
C LYS A 236 -13.09 8.86 -18.53
N ALA A 237 -12.80 9.44 -19.69
CA ALA A 237 -13.52 9.19 -20.94
C ALA A 237 -13.02 7.96 -21.70
N GLY A 238 -11.75 7.58 -21.50
CA GLY A 238 -11.07 6.54 -22.31
C GLY A 238 -10.72 7.04 -23.70
N THR A 239 -10.36 8.33 -23.82
CA THR A 239 -9.92 8.97 -25.06
C THR A 239 -8.41 8.89 -25.22
N ALA A 240 -7.88 9.38 -26.34
CA ALA A 240 -6.45 9.33 -26.66
C ALA A 240 -5.79 7.93 -26.57
N GLY A 241 -6.61 6.87 -26.76
CA GLY A 241 -6.16 5.47 -26.67
C GLY A 241 -5.85 5.00 -25.24
N LEU A 242 -6.36 5.69 -24.22
CA LEU A 242 -6.25 5.29 -22.83
C LEU A 242 -7.41 4.38 -22.41
N ALA A 243 -7.15 3.40 -21.56
CA ALA A 243 -8.21 2.67 -20.88
C ALA A 243 -8.92 3.61 -19.88
N LYS A 244 -10.26 3.51 -19.83
CA LYS A 244 -11.06 4.27 -18.86
C LYS A 244 -10.64 3.96 -17.44
N ALA A 245 -10.70 4.98 -16.56
CA ALA A 245 -10.43 4.81 -15.13
C ALA A 245 -11.37 5.66 -14.27
N THR A 246 -11.60 5.22 -13.02
CA THR A 246 -11.99 6.10 -11.93
C THR A 246 -10.72 6.73 -11.39
N VAL A 247 -10.60 8.06 -11.47
CA VAL A 247 -9.36 8.77 -11.19
C VAL A 247 -9.39 9.35 -9.78
N VAL A 248 -8.49 8.87 -8.93
CA VAL A 248 -8.26 9.39 -7.57
C VAL A 248 -7.16 10.46 -7.63
N GLY A 249 -7.41 11.61 -7.05
CA GLY A 249 -6.41 12.67 -6.90
C GLY A 249 -5.74 12.61 -5.53
N GLY A 250 -4.46 12.25 -5.50
CA GLY A 250 -3.59 12.48 -4.34
C GLY A 250 -3.14 13.94 -4.36
N VAL A 251 -3.90 14.80 -3.70
CA VAL A 251 -3.81 16.26 -3.84
C VAL A 251 -3.22 16.93 -2.59
N PRO A 252 -2.75 18.20 -2.68
CA PRO A 252 -2.40 19.00 -1.52
C PRO A 252 -3.57 19.15 -0.54
N THR A 253 -3.30 19.34 0.74
CA THR A 253 -4.34 19.58 1.76
C THR A 253 -5.10 20.90 1.51
N GLY A 254 -4.43 21.87 0.89
CA GLY A 254 -5.00 23.15 0.49
C GLY A 254 -5.78 23.15 -0.84
N TRP A 255 -6.11 21.98 -1.42
CA TRP A 255 -6.73 21.84 -2.75
C TRP A 255 -8.02 22.67 -2.92
N ARG A 256 -8.81 22.78 -1.86
CA ARG A 256 -10.10 23.48 -1.88
C ARG A 256 -9.94 25.01 -1.94
N THR A 257 -8.91 25.53 -1.28
CA THR A 257 -8.68 26.98 -1.07
C THR A 257 -7.46 27.52 -1.80
N LEU A 258 -6.69 26.66 -2.50
CA LEU A 258 -5.41 26.99 -3.16
C LEU A 258 -4.39 27.63 -2.20
N SER A 259 -4.32 27.11 -1.00
CA SER A 259 -3.45 27.60 0.09
C SER A 259 -2.56 26.51 0.64
N SER A 260 -1.76 26.84 1.67
CA SER A 260 -0.89 25.91 2.38
C SER A 260 0.13 25.25 1.44
N ASP A 261 0.01 23.93 1.19
CA ASP A 261 0.87 23.13 0.35
C ASP A 261 0.45 23.10 -1.14
N SER A 262 -0.71 23.67 -1.47
CA SER A 262 -1.21 23.80 -2.84
C SER A 262 -0.54 24.96 -3.59
N ARG A 263 -0.31 24.76 -4.88
CA ARG A 263 -0.07 25.86 -5.82
C ARG A 263 -1.29 26.79 -5.86
N SER A 264 -1.06 28.10 -6.08
CA SER A 264 -2.06 29.15 -5.95
C SER A 264 -2.68 29.59 -7.28
N GLU A 265 -2.22 29.08 -8.42
CA GLU A 265 -2.78 29.42 -9.74
C GLU A 265 -4.24 28.97 -9.83
N PRO A 266 -5.16 29.88 -10.23
CA PRO A 266 -6.62 29.60 -10.22
C PRO A 266 -7.04 28.37 -11.01
N GLY A 267 -6.30 27.98 -12.05
CA GLY A 267 -6.56 26.78 -12.85
C GLY A 267 -6.58 25.47 -12.02
N TRP A 268 -5.82 25.41 -10.93
CA TRP A 268 -5.80 24.23 -10.05
C TRP A 268 -7.15 23.99 -9.36
N ALA A 269 -7.94 25.02 -9.13
CA ALA A 269 -9.28 24.84 -8.56
C ALA A 269 -10.19 23.97 -9.43
N ALA A 270 -10.11 24.12 -10.75
CA ALA A 270 -10.83 23.29 -11.71
C ALA A 270 -10.21 21.90 -11.85
N ALA A 271 -8.87 21.83 -11.90
CA ALA A 271 -8.15 20.57 -12.01
C ALA A 271 -8.48 19.61 -10.83
N TYR A 272 -8.41 20.09 -9.60
CA TYR A 272 -8.76 19.26 -8.43
C TYR A 272 -10.22 18.79 -8.45
N ARG A 273 -11.16 19.63 -8.87
CA ARG A 273 -12.58 19.26 -8.95
C ARG A 273 -12.93 18.33 -10.11
N SER A 274 -11.98 18.06 -11.00
CA SER A 274 -12.16 17.14 -12.12
C SER A 274 -11.93 15.67 -11.75
N TYR A 275 -11.31 15.37 -10.60
CA TYR A 275 -11.13 14.00 -10.10
C TYR A 275 -12.46 13.34 -9.73
N ASP A 276 -12.50 12.01 -9.74
CA ASP A 276 -13.66 11.24 -9.23
C ASP A 276 -13.63 11.08 -7.72
N VAL A 277 -12.42 11.07 -7.12
CA VAL A 277 -12.18 10.95 -5.68
C VAL A 277 -11.02 11.87 -5.30
N ILE A 278 -11.15 12.57 -4.19
CA ILE A 278 -10.11 13.43 -3.61
C ILE A 278 -9.48 12.71 -2.40
N SER A 279 -8.14 12.66 -2.37
CA SER A 279 -7.35 12.07 -1.30
C SER A 279 -6.23 13.03 -0.88
N PRO A 280 -6.47 13.98 0.06
CA PRO A 280 -5.48 14.97 0.47
C PRO A 280 -4.36 14.35 1.28
N TRP A 281 -3.11 14.70 0.98
CA TRP A 281 -1.94 14.13 1.64
C TRP A 281 -1.67 14.75 3.00
N ALA A 282 -1.98 14.02 4.07
CA ALA A 282 -1.90 14.51 5.44
C ALA A 282 -0.56 14.26 6.15
N VAL A 283 0.33 13.40 5.61
CA VAL A 283 1.61 13.06 6.25
C VAL A 283 2.43 14.32 6.50
N GLY A 284 2.89 14.51 7.74
CA GLY A 284 3.69 15.67 8.12
C GLY A 284 2.90 16.98 8.32
N ARG A 285 1.57 17.00 8.18
CA ARG A 285 0.77 18.25 8.31
C ARG A 285 0.36 18.59 9.73
N PHE A 286 0.47 17.64 10.64
CA PHE A 286 0.27 17.81 12.08
C PHE A 286 1.05 16.74 12.83
N ALA A 287 1.33 16.97 14.14
CA ALA A 287 2.24 16.11 14.91
C ALA A 287 1.62 15.58 16.22
N ASP A 288 0.40 15.97 16.56
CA ASP A 288 -0.28 15.59 17.79
C ASP A 288 -1.80 15.56 17.62
N ASP A 289 -2.51 15.13 18.67
CA ASP A 289 -3.98 14.98 18.64
C ASP A 289 -4.68 16.33 18.45
N GLN A 290 -4.16 17.42 19.05
CA GLN A 290 -4.73 18.77 18.85
C GLN A 290 -4.58 19.22 17.40
N GLY A 291 -3.44 18.92 16.78
CA GLY A 291 -3.20 19.14 15.36
C GLY A 291 -4.15 18.32 14.49
N ALA A 292 -4.35 17.04 14.82
CA ALA A 292 -5.29 16.16 14.13
C ALA A 292 -6.74 16.67 14.27
N ASP A 293 -7.14 17.19 15.45
CA ASP A 293 -8.47 17.79 15.65
C ASP A 293 -8.65 19.10 14.86
N ARG A 294 -7.61 19.95 14.81
CA ARG A 294 -7.64 21.13 13.93
C ARG A 294 -7.77 20.70 12.46
N PHE A 295 -6.97 19.72 12.03
CA PHE A 295 -7.02 19.19 10.67
C PHE A 295 -8.40 18.61 10.33
N ARG A 296 -9.07 17.95 11.27
CA ARG A 296 -10.44 17.48 11.11
C ARG A 296 -11.39 18.64 10.83
N ARG A 297 -11.39 19.70 11.68
CA ARG A 297 -12.32 20.84 11.56
C ARG A 297 -12.03 21.70 10.34
N ASP A 298 -10.75 21.94 10.03
CA ASP A 298 -10.34 22.94 9.06
C ASP A 298 -10.17 22.35 7.64
N VAL A 299 -9.94 21.04 7.53
CA VAL A 299 -9.71 20.32 6.28
C VAL A 299 -10.76 19.23 6.04
N ILE A 300 -10.82 18.18 6.88
CA ILE A 300 -11.63 16.99 6.58
C ILE A 300 -13.13 17.31 6.48
N GLU A 301 -13.69 18.01 7.46
CA GLU A 301 -15.13 18.34 7.47
C GLU A 301 -15.54 19.26 6.32
N PRO A 302 -14.82 20.36 6.04
CA PRO A 302 -15.13 21.20 4.86
C PRO A 302 -14.89 20.49 3.51
N ASP A 303 -13.88 19.62 3.42
CA ASP A 303 -13.62 18.84 2.20
C ASP A 303 -14.74 17.83 1.94
N ILE A 304 -15.23 17.14 2.98
CA ILE A 304 -16.40 16.24 2.86
C ILE A 304 -17.64 17.01 2.40
N ALA A 305 -17.86 18.22 2.92
CA ALA A 305 -18.98 19.05 2.49
C ALA A 305 -18.87 19.44 1.02
N GLU A 306 -17.68 19.87 0.57
CA GLU A 306 -17.41 20.24 -0.83
C GLU A 306 -17.53 19.03 -1.77
N THR A 307 -16.92 17.88 -1.43
CA THR A 307 -16.96 16.68 -2.28
C THR A 307 -18.37 16.11 -2.41
N ARG A 308 -19.18 16.17 -1.34
CA ARG A 308 -20.62 15.81 -1.41
C ARG A 308 -21.39 16.73 -2.36
N ARG A 309 -21.15 18.05 -2.31
CA ARG A 309 -21.76 19.02 -3.21
C ARG A 309 -21.39 18.75 -4.67
N LEU A 310 -20.16 18.28 -4.92
CA LEU A 310 -19.64 17.96 -6.25
C LEU A 310 -19.99 16.54 -6.72
N HIS A 311 -20.60 15.71 -5.87
CA HIS A 311 -20.87 14.28 -6.12
C HIS A 311 -19.62 13.47 -6.47
N ILE A 312 -18.46 13.81 -5.86
CA ILE A 312 -17.20 13.08 -5.95
C ILE A 312 -16.87 12.41 -4.60
N GLY A 313 -16.01 11.37 -4.63
CA GLY A 313 -15.58 10.66 -3.44
C GLY A 313 -14.55 11.44 -2.62
N TYR A 314 -14.39 11.04 -1.34
CA TYR A 314 -13.36 11.58 -0.45
C TYR A 314 -12.69 10.44 0.33
N MET A 315 -11.37 10.36 0.26
CA MET A 315 -10.56 9.33 0.92
C MET A 315 -9.39 10.00 1.66
N PRO A 316 -9.60 10.43 2.91
CA PRO A 316 -8.56 11.10 3.70
C PRO A 316 -7.42 10.16 4.02
N VAL A 317 -6.21 10.73 4.14
CA VAL A 317 -4.98 10.04 4.50
C VAL A 317 -4.80 10.05 6.01
N VAL A 318 -4.40 8.90 6.58
CA VAL A 318 -3.98 8.74 7.98
C VAL A 318 -2.59 8.11 8.02
N PHE A 319 -1.80 8.38 9.07
CA PHE A 319 -0.41 7.91 9.17
C PHE A 319 -0.01 7.66 10.64
N PRO A 320 0.89 6.69 10.90
CA PRO A 320 1.18 6.26 12.27
C PRO A 320 2.11 7.21 13.05
N GLY A 321 2.95 7.95 12.36
CA GLY A 321 4.00 8.83 12.84
C GLY A 321 4.96 9.11 11.71
N PHE A 322 6.03 9.87 11.96
CA PHE A 322 6.97 10.26 10.92
C PHE A 322 8.38 10.49 11.48
N SER A 323 9.40 10.04 10.76
CA SER A 323 10.80 10.31 11.02
C SER A 323 11.60 10.17 9.73
N TRP A 324 12.50 11.09 9.47
CA TRP A 324 13.42 11.01 8.33
C TRP A 324 14.83 11.48 8.68
N ARG A 325 15.23 11.24 9.93
CA ARG A 325 16.55 11.64 10.43
C ARG A 325 17.69 11.11 9.57
N ASN A 326 17.69 9.82 9.28
CA ASN A 326 18.78 9.18 8.54
C ASN A 326 18.79 9.67 7.08
N LEU A 327 17.62 9.78 6.45
CA LEU A 327 17.48 10.31 5.10
C LEU A 327 17.95 11.77 4.99
N MET A 328 17.55 12.65 5.93
CA MET A 328 17.95 14.06 5.91
C MET A 328 19.44 14.25 6.23
N ALA A 329 19.98 13.47 7.16
CA ALA A 329 21.41 13.46 7.44
C ALA A 329 22.22 13.10 6.17
N ARG A 330 21.78 12.11 5.41
CA ARG A 330 22.40 11.70 4.13
C ARG A 330 22.30 12.78 3.04
N ARG A 331 21.19 13.53 3.02
CA ARG A 331 20.98 14.65 2.08
C ARG A 331 21.72 15.94 2.49
N GLY A 332 22.57 15.90 3.53
CA GLY A 332 23.31 17.05 4.01
C GLY A 332 22.42 18.12 4.66
N GLN A 333 21.28 17.74 5.22
CA GLN A 333 20.32 18.63 5.87
C GLN A 333 20.19 18.30 7.38
N PRO A 334 21.27 18.48 8.18
CA PRO A 334 21.30 18.06 9.58
C PRO A 334 20.24 18.75 10.45
N ASP A 335 19.87 19.99 10.15
CA ASP A 335 18.85 20.74 10.89
C ASP A 335 17.43 20.13 10.73
N LYS A 336 17.22 19.35 9.68
CA LYS A 336 15.98 18.60 9.43
C LYS A 336 16.07 17.13 9.87
N ALA A 337 17.25 16.68 10.28
CA ALA A 337 17.51 15.29 10.67
C ALA A 337 17.03 15.00 12.11
N ILE A 338 15.74 15.11 12.34
CA ILE A 338 15.08 14.90 13.63
C ILE A 338 14.53 13.49 13.73
N LEU A 339 15.02 12.72 14.75
CA LEU A 339 14.49 11.41 15.05
C LEU A 339 13.12 11.53 15.71
N ASN A 340 12.17 10.67 15.33
CA ASN A 340 10.81 10.64 15.88
C ASN A 340 10.12 12.02 15.80
N GLN A 341 10.26 12.68 14.65
CA GLN A 341 9.76 14.04 14.44
C GLN A 341 8.25 14.15 14.71
N ILE A 342 7.49 13.12 14.35
CA ILE A 342 6.09 12.94 14.74
C ILE A 342 5.98 11.61 15.46
N PRO A 343 5.87 11.61 16.80
CA PRO A 343 5.80 10.40 17.59
C PRO A 343 4.57 9.57 17.28
N ARG A 344 4.75 8.25 17.25
CA ARG A 344 3.68 7.29 17.02
C ARG A 344 2.72 7.14 18.21
N ARG A 345 3.15 7.57 19.41
CA ARG A 345 2.38 7.61 20.66
C ARG A 345 1.65 6.30 20.94
N CYS A 346 2.40 5.21 20.83
CA CYS A 346 1.87 3.85 21.08
C CYS A 346 0.68 3.44 20.20
N GLY A 347 0.44 4.16 19.12
CA GLY A 347 -0.68 3.94 18.19
C GLY A 347 -1.88 4.85 18.42
N ASP A 348 -1.94 5.57 19.55
CA ASP A 348 -3.04 6.50 19.83
C ASP A 348 -3.15 7.59 18.79
N PHE A 349 -2.01 8.11 18.29
CA PHE A 349 -1.98 9.11 17.24
C PHE A 349 -2.64 8.63 15.94
N LEU A 350 -2.35 7.40 15.49
CA LEU A 350 -3.00 6.83 14.30
C LEU A 350 -4.49 6.61 14.55
N TRP A 351 -4.84 6.02 15.71
CA TRP A 351 -6.23 5.72 16.02
C TRP A 351 -7.08 6.98 16.15
N HIS A 352 -6.54 8.05 16.71
CA HIS A 352 -7.21 9.36 16.81
C HIS A 352 -7.57 9.92 15.43
N GLN A 353 -6.65 9.84 14.46
CA GLN A 353 -6.90 10.24 13.06
C GLN A 353 -8.00 9.39 12.40
N VAL A 354 -7.96 8.07 12.60
CA VAL A 354 -8.99 7.15 12.07
C VAL A 354 -10.36 7.51 12.62
N THR A 355 -10.48 7.75 13.92
CA THR A 355 -11.76 8.11 14.56
C THR A 355 -12.26 9.48 14.12
N ASN A 356 -11.36 10.47 13.95
CA ASN A 356 -11.67 11.78 13.41
C ASN A 356 -12.23 11.70 11.99
N ALA A 357 -11.53 11.01 11.09
CA ALA A 357 -11.95 10.88 9.70
C ALA A 357 -13.27 10.12 9.57
N ALA A 358 -13.38 8.97 10.24
CA ALA A 358 -14.60 8.18 10.23
C ALA A 358 -15.76 8.92 10.91
N GLY A 359 -15.52 9.63 12.03
CA GLY A 359 -16.53 10.45 12.74
C GLY A 359 -17.07 11.59 11.88
N SER A 360 -16.25 12.18 11.02
CA SER A 360 -16.67 13.21 10.05
C SER A 360 -17.46 12.65 8.86
N GLY A 361 -17.54 11.32 8.72
CA GLY A 361 -18.33 10.67 7.67
C GLY A 361 -17.51 10.24 6.44
N ALA A 362 -16.19 10.09 6.57
CA ALA A 362 -15.39 9.42 5.55
C ALA A 362 -15.77 7.94 5.46
N THR A 363 -15.96 7.45 4.23
CA THR A 363 -16.35 6.07 3.94
C THR A 363 -15.19 5.20 3.47
N ALA A 364 -14.07 5.80 3.11
CA ALA A 364 -12.82 5.14 2.76
C ALA A 364 -11.65 5.86 3.42
N LEU A 365 -10.55 5.14 3.68
CA LEU A 365 -9.31 5.70 4.21
C LEU A 365 -8.11 5.21 3.40
N PHE A 366 -7.14 6.09 3.24
CA PHE A 366 -5.81 5.75 2.79
C PHE A 366 -4.85 5.79 3.99
N ALA A 367 -4.13 4.71 4.25
CA ALA A 367 -3.13 4.71 5.31
C ALA A 367 -1.71 4.75 4.71
N ALA A 368 -0.96 5.77 5.01
CA ALA A 368 0.39 6.01 4.56
C ALA A 368 1.38 5.60 5.65
N MET A 369 2.25 4.61 5.37
CA MET A 369 2.34 3.69 4.24
C MET A 369 2.47 2.26 4.81
N PHE A 370 2.24 1.22 4.02
CA PHE A 370 2.38 -0.14 4.52
C PHE A 370 3.84 -0.51 4.81
N ASP A 371 4.76 -0.20 3.89
CA ASP A 371 6.14 -0.69 3.87
C ASP A 371 7.22 0.41 3.94
N GLU A 372 6.87 1.68 4.12
CA GLU A 372 7.81 2.78 4.07
C GLU A 372 8.55 2.99 5.41
N VAL A 373 9.68 2.30 5.54
CA VAL A 373 10.53 2.37 6.73
C VAL A 373 11.54 3.52 6.69
N ASP A 374 11.81 4.10 5.55
CA ASP A 374 12.73 5.23 5.34
C ASP A 374 12.17 6.57 5.81
N GLU A 375 10.84 6.71 5.89
CA GLU A 375 10.19 7.86 6.54
C GLU A 375 9.52 7.49 7.88
N GLY A 376 9.73 6.27 8.36
CA GLY A 376 9.17 5.82 9.61
C GLY A 376 7.64 5.73 9.62
N THR A 377 6.98 5.63 8.46
CA THR A 377 5.52 5.54 8.32
C THR A 377 4.99 4.10 8.20
N ALA A 378 5.88 3.11 8.15
CA ALA A 378 5.50 1.71 7.94
C ALA A 378 4.50 1.19 8.99
N LEU A 379 3.52 0.38 8.50
CA LEU A 379 2.46 -0.24 9.29
C LEU A 379 2.67 -1.75 9.50
N PHE A 380 3.46 -2.41 8.66
CA PHE A 380 3.76 -3.84 8.78
C PHE A 380 4.55 -4.16 10.06
N PRO A 381 4.83 -5.44 10.40
CA PRO A 381 5.57 -5.77 11.62
C PRO A 381 6.96 -5.11 11.67
N LEU A 382 7.26 -4.46 12.80
CA LEU A 382 8.46 -3.65 13.01
C LEU A 382 9.25 -4.14 14.23
N GLU A 383 10.57 -3.85 14.25
CA GLU A 383 11.42 -4.16 15.40
C GLU A 383 11.00 -3.38 16.66
N THR A 384 10.93 -4.09 17.78
CA THR A 384 10.33 -3.60 19.03
C THR A 384 11.30 -2.85 19.92
N GLY A 385 12.59 -3.17 19.86
CA GLY A 385 13.62 -2.61 20.75
C GLY A 385 14.79 -1.98 19.99
N ALA A 386 15.40 -0.97 20.58
CA ALA A 386 16.58 -0.29 20.02
C ALA A 386 17.83 -1.21 19.97
N ASP A 387 17.87 -2.28 20.76
CA ASP A 387 18.89 -3.32 20.73
C ASP A 387 18.89 -4.13 19.43
N ARG A 388 17.78 -4.07 18.68
CA ARG A 388 17.62 -4.74 17.39
C ARG A 388 18.22 -3.96 16.22
N SER A 389 18.64 -2.73 16.44
CA SER A 389 19.31 -1.88 15.44
C SER A 389 20.75 -2.32 15.18
N PRO A 390 21.32 -2.05 13.99
CA PRO A 390 22.74 -2.27 13.72
C PRO A 390 23.60 -1.45 14.70
N ALA A 391 24.73 -2.03 15.14
CA ALA A 391 25.66 -1.33 15.99
C ALA A 391 26.16 -0.04 15.32
N GLY A 392 26.24 1.04 16.10
CA GLY A 392 26.67 2.35 15.59
C GLY A 392 25.60 3.17 14.84
N THR A 393 24.35 2.68 14.78
CA THR A 393 23.22 3.43 14.18
C THR A 393 22.32 4.05 15.25
N THR A 394 21.56 5.07 14.86
CA THR A 394 20.45 5.63 15.64
C THR A 394 19.17 5.44 14.84
N MET A 395 18.27 4.60 15.35
CA MET A 395 17.03 4.24 14.66
C MET A 395 15.85 4.27 15.63
N LEU A 396 14.65 4.36 15.06
CA LEU A 396 13.42 4.15 15.79
C LEU A 396 13.22 2.65 16.13
N SER A 397 12.44 2.43 17.16
CA SER A 397 11.83 1.14 17.48
C SER A 397 10.40 1.38 17.95
N LEU A 398 9.58 0.33 18.04
CA LEU A 398 8.23 0.45 18.60
C LEU A 398 8.21 0.88 20.07
N GLY A 399 9.30 0.66 20.80
CA GLY A 399 9.50 1.11 22.19
C GLY A 399 9.90 2.57 22.35
N GLN A 400 10.09 3.32 21.25
CA GLN A 400 10.60 4.70 21.29
C GLN A 400 9.75 5.65 22.17
N ASP A 401 8.44 5.47 22.16
CA ASP A 401 7.49 6.30 22.92
C ASP A 401 7.21 5.74 24.33
N GLY A 402 8.03 4.82 24.83
CA GLY A 402 7.94 4.26 26.21
C GLY A 402 6.98 3.07 26.35
N CYS A 403 6.44 2.54 25.25
CA CYS A 403 5.50 1.42 25.28
C CYS A 403 6.17 0.09 24.96
N GLN A 404 5.68 -0.98 25.58
CA GLN A 404 6.02 -2.34 25.20
C GLN A 404 4.96 -2.88 24.24
N LEU A 405 5.25 -2.88 22.94
CA LEU A 405 4.33 -3.25 21.89
C LEU A 405 4.80 -4.52 21.17
N PRO A 406 3.89 -5.41 20.76
CA PRO A 406 4.25 -6.49 19.83
C PRO A 406 4.62 -5.91 18.46
N ASP A 407 5.42 -6.62 17.68
CA ASP A 407 5.92 -6.19 16.38
C ASP A 407 4.80 -5.87 15.36
N GLY A 408 3.68 -6.61 15.37
CA GLY A 408 2.52 -6.38 14.51
C GLY A 408 1.51 -5.34 15.02
N TRP A 409 1.86 -4.51 16.01
CA TRP A 409 0.92 -3.58 16.67
C TRP A 409 0.22 -2.63 15.69
N TYR A 410 0.98 -1.94 14.84
CA TYR A 410 0.42 -0.97 13.86
C TYR A 410 -0.38 -1.66 12.76
N LEU A 411 0.03 -2.84 12.36
CA LEU A 411 -0.74 -3.68 11.44
C LEU A 411 -2.12 -4.03 12.06
N GLY A 412 -2.15 -4.32 13.37
CA GLY A 412 -3.38 -4.56 14.13
C GLY A 412 -4.30 -3.33 14.20
N ILE A 413 -3.73 -2.12 14.37
CA ILE A 413 -4.50 -0.86 14.35
C ILE A 413 -5.10 -0.61 12.96
N ALA A 414 -4.31 -0.82 11.89
CA ALA A 414 -4.81 -0.72 10.52
C ALA A 414 -5.96 -1.72 10.28
N GLY A 415 -5.83 -2.95 10.78
CA GLY A 415 -6.90 -3.94 10.73
C GLY A 415 -8.17 -3.52 11.49
N LYS A 416 -8.00 -2.88 12.65
CA LYS A 416 -9.13 -2.30 13.41
C LYS A 416 -9.82 -1.19 12.61
N ALA A 417 -9.05 -0.34 11.93
CA ALA A 417 -9.58 0.71 11.06
C ALA A 417 -10.36 0.13 9.86
N ALA A 418 -9.84 -0.91 9.21
CA ALA A 418 -10.54 -1.60 8.13
C ALA A 418 -11.90 -2.16 8.59
N ARG A 419 -11.94 -2.87 9.74
CA ARG A 419 -13.19 -3.39 10.29
C ARG A 419 -14.19 -2.29 10.63
N LEU A 420 -13.75 -1.17 11.19
CA LEU A 420 -14.60 0.00 11.46
C LEU A 420 -15.29 0.53 10.18
N LEU A 421 -14.56 0.57 9.05
CA LEU A 421 -15.11 0.98 7.76
C LEU A 421 -16.10 -0.05 7.20
N HIS A 422 -15.80 -1.35 7.34
CA HIS A 422 -16.69 -2.44 6.92
C HIS A 422 -18.04 -2.39 7.66
N GLU A 423 -18.03 -2.17 8.96
CA GLU A 423 -19.24 -2.07 9.79
C GLU A 423 -20.13 -0.88 9.40
N ARG A 424 -19.50 0.26 9.07
CA ARG A 424 -20.22 1.49 8.64
C ARG A 424 -20.84 1.38 7.25
N ARG A 425 -20.32 0.52 6.41
CA ARG A 425 -20.88 0.30 5.07
C ARG A 425 -22.28 -0.32 5.11
N GLY A 426 -22.64 -1.00 6.21
CA GLY A 426 -23.88 -1.77 6.35
C GLY A 426 -23.88 -3.03 5.46
N PRO A 427 -24.87 -3.91 5.61
CA PRO A 427 -25.01 -5.06 4.75
C PRO A 427 -25.30 -4.58 3.32
N VAL A 428 -24.52 -5.08 2.36
CA VAL A 428 -24.78 -4.85 0.93
C VAL A 428 -26.20 -5.35 0.65
N LYS A 429 -27.13 -4.43 0.37
CA LYS A 429 -28.45 -4.82 -0.13
C LYS A 429 -28.23 -5.62 -1.41
N ARG A 430 -28.56 -6.90 -1.34
CA ARG A 430 -28.52 -7.84 -2.48
C ARG A 430 -29.60 -7.51 -3.50
#